data_6eea6e157390f892bca05396d0a9ca5f
#
_entry.id   6eea6e157390f892bca05396d0a9ca5f
#
_cell.length_a   1.000
_cell.length_b   1.000
_cell.length_c   1.000
_cell.angle_alpha   90.00
_cell.angle_beta   90.00
_cell.angle_gamma   90.00
#
_symmetry.space_group_name_H-M   'P 1'
#
loop_
_entity.id
_entity.type
_entity.pdbx_description
1 polymer ?
#
loop_
_entity_poly.entity_id
_entity_poly.type
_entity_poly.pdbx_seq_one_letter_code
_entity_poly.pdbx_strand_id
1 'polypeptide(L)'
;MAQEILACYEQPGIDRAWVNNGGDIALHRAPGQSVTVGVYADIAALNAAQLRNGLALDGKIRIDSAMPVRGVATSGWRGRSQSLGIADCVTVLARTAALADAAATIVANAVNVADVRIVRRPAWQVRDDSDLGAIPVTVDVPALPPNLVSRALHQGLQKAQGLQSGGLLWFALLACQGQLVATSAPQALADAVWPRNAAVESEVG
;
A
#
# COMPACT_ATOMS: atom_id res chain seq x y z
N MET A 1 -10.67 -3.33 14.07
CA MET A 1 -11.67 -4.31 13.56
C MET A 1 -11.03 -5.56 12.98
N ALA A 2 -10.29 -5.54 11.83
CA ALA A 2 -9.73 -6.76 11.21
C ALA A 2 -8.89 -7.60 12.20
N GLN A 3 -8.07 -6.96 13.01
CA GLN A 3 -7.22 -7.63 13.99
C GLN A 3 -7.98 -8.23 15.17
N GLU A 4 -9.02 -7.59 15.64
CA GLU A 4 -9.89 -8.09 16.72
C GLU A 4 -10.67 -9.32 16.28
N ILE A 5 -11.17 -9.30 15.04
CA ILE A 5 -11.81 -10.48 14.43
C ILE A 5 -10.80 -11.61 14.27
N LEU A 6 -9.58 -11.30 13.80
CA LEU A 6 -8.53 -12.30 13.63
C LEU A 6 -8.15 -12.98 14.94
N ALA A 7 -8.12 -12.24 16.07
CA ALA A 7 -7.79 -12.79 17.38
C ALA A 7 -8.70 -13.96 17.80
N CYS A 8 -9.94 -14.01 17.29
CA CYS A 8 -10.85 -15.15 17.51
C CYS A 8 -10.37 -16.43 16.81
N TYR A 9 -9.49 -16.31 15.82
CA TYR A 9 -8.95 -17.44 15.04
C TYR A 9 -7.50 -17.79 15.43
N GLU A 10 -6.89 -17.09 16.38
CA GLU A 10 -5.56 -17.41 16.90
C GLU A 10 -5.65 -18.52 17.94
N GLN A 11 -6.02 -19.74 17.51
CA GLN A 11 -6.26 -20.90 18.34
C GLN A 11 -5.34 -22.07 17.95
N PRO A 12 -5.01 -22.99 18.87
CA PRO A 12 -4.28 -24.21 18.55
C PRO A 12 -4.96 -24.98 17.41
N GLY A 13 -4.18 -25.39 16.41
CA GLY A 13 -4.67 -26.12 15.23
C GLY A 13 -5.02 -25.24 14.04
N ILE A 14 -4.97 -23.92 14.17
CA ILE A 14 -5.12 -23.00 13.03
C ILE A 14 -3.73 -22.55 12.57
N ASP A 15 -3.28 -23.06 11.44
CA ASP A 15 -1.97 -22.75 10.89
C ASP A 15 -1.91 -21.39 10.22
N ARG A 16 -2.98 -20.99 9.56
CA ARG A 16 -3.10 -19.71 8.83
C ARG A 16 -4.51 -19.17 8.89
N ALA A 17 -4.62 -17.87 9.17
CA ALA A 17 -5.87 -17.14 9.05
C ALA A 17 -5.60 -15.70 8.58
N TRP A 18 -6.54 -15.11 7.91
CA TRP A 18 -6.53 -13.68 7.57
C TRP A 18 -7.93 -13.10 7.57
N VAL A 19 -8.00 -11.83 7.92
CA VAL A 19 -9.23 -11.05 7.82
C VAL A 19 -8.93 -9.85 6.93
N ASN A 20 -9.69 -9.71 5.85
CA ASN A 20 -9.60 -8.57 4.93
C ASN A 20 -10.82 -7.68 5.14
N ASN A 21 -10.58 -6.43 5.53
CA ASN A 21 -11.60 -5.39 5.67
C ASN A 21 -11.35 -4.29 4.64
N GLY A 22 -11.61 -4.62 3.37
CA GLY A 22 -11.58 -3.64 2.28
C GLY A 22 -10.20 -3.07 1.93
N GLY A 23 -9.14 -3.86 2.07
CA GLY A 23 -7.76 -3.49 1.80
C GLY A 23 -6.87 -3.59 3.04
N ASP A 24 -7.46 -3.55 4.24
CA ASP A 24 -6.76 -3.75 5.49
C ASP A 24 -6.79 -5.22 5.86
N ILE A 25 -5.66 -5.88 5.83
CA ILE A 25 -5.53 -7.30 6.05
C ILE A 25 -4.80 -7.54 7.36
N ALA A 26 -5.43 -8.26 8.28
CA ALA A 26 -4.79 -8.84 9.44
C ALA A 26 -4.41 -10.30 9.15
N LEU A 27 -3.20 -10.72 9.58
CA LEU A 27 -2.61 -12.01 9.24
C LEU A 27 -2.22 -12.78 10.50
N HIS A 28 -2.66 -14.05 10.60
CA HIS A 28 -2.16 -15.05 11.53
C HIS A 28 -1.39 -16.14 10.78
N ARG A 29 -0.24 -16.55 11.29
CA ARG A 29 0.59 -17.65 10.77
C ARG A 29 1.27 -18.36 11.92
N ALA A 30 1.07 -19.69 11.99
CA ALA A 30 1.83 -20.56 12.89
C ALA A 30 3.30 -20.64 12.45
N PRO A 31 4.23 -21.04 13.34
CA PRO A 31 5.63 -21.26 12.97
C PRO A 31 5.79 -22.15 11.73
N GLY A 32 6.68 -21.75 10.82
CA GLY A 32 6.92 -22.45 9.55
C GLY A 32 5.91 -22.15 8.43
N GLN A 33 4.85 -21.42 8.70
CA GLN A 33 3.82 -21.05 7.70
C GLN A 33 4.15 -19.74 6.98
N SER A 34 3.65 -19.60 5.76
CA SER A 34 3.76 -18.38 4.97
C SER A 34 2.45 -18.04 4.26
N VAL A 35 2.28 -16.76 3.93
CA VAL A 35 1.19 -16.23 3.11
C VAL A 35 1.80 -15.41 1.98
N THR A 36 1.26 -15.53 0.77
CA THR A 36 1.65 -14.69 -0.36
C THR A 36 0.58 -13.64 -0.60
N VAL A 37 0.99 -12.38 -0.57
CA VAL A 37 0.14 -11.23 -0.89
C VAL A 37 0.46 -10.77 -2.30
N GLY A 38 -0.55 -10.70 -3.17
CA GLY A 38 -0.45 -10.08 -4.48
C GLY A 38 -0.66 -8.58 -4.38
N VAL A 39 0.20 -7.80 -5.03
CA VAL A 39 0.04 -6.35 -5.16
C VAL A 39 -0.44 -6.03 -6.56
N TYR A 40 -1.48 -5.22 -6.65
CA TYR A 40 -2.02 -4.70 -7.89
C TYR A 40 -2.15 -3.18 -7.78
N ALA A 41 -1.37 -2.45 -8.56
CA ALA A 41 -1.26 -1.00 -8.41
C ALA A 41 -2.32 -0.22 -9.21
N ASP A 42 -2.83 -0.78 -10.31
CA ASP A 42 -3.79 -0.09 -11.18
C ASP A 42 -5.16 -0.79 -11.24
N ILE A 43 -5.94 -0.63 -10.16
CA ILE A 43 -7.30 -1.20 -10.10
C ILE A 43 -8.20 -0.68 -11.23
N ALA A 44 -7.96 0.51 -11.76
CA ALA A 44 -8.74 1.09 -12.85
C ALA A 44 -8.46 0.41 -14.20
N ALA A 45 -7.29 -0.21 -14.38
CA ALA A 45 -6.96 -0.98 -15.56
C ALA A 45 -7.52 -2.41 -15.55
N LEU A 46 -8.16 -2.85 -14.45
CA LEU A 46 -8.81 -4.14 -14.36
C LEU A 46 -9.95 -4.27 -15.38
N ASN A 47 -9.77 -5.16 -16.34
CA ASN A 47 -10.82 -5.50 -17.28
C ASN A 47 -11.30 -6.95 -17.09
N ALA A 48 -12.48 -7.26 -17.65
CA ALA A 48 -13.09 -8.59 -17.53
C ALA A 48 -12.23 -9.73 -18.14
N ALA A 49 -11.33 -9.42 -19.08
CA ALA A 49 -10.43 -10.41 -19.69
C ALA A 49 -9.28 -10.75 -18.71
N GLN A 50 -8.73 -9.77 -18.02
CA GLN A 50 -7.70 -9.98 -16.98
C GLN A 50 -8.26 -10.78 -15.79
N LEU A 51 -9.50 -10.53 -15.39
CA LEU A 51 -10.18 -11.32 -14.35
C LEU A 51 -10.37 -12.79 -14.75
N ARG A 52 -10.63 -13.07 -16.02
CA ARG A 52 -10.82 -14.44 -16.53
C ARG A 52 -9.51 -15.18 -16.79
N ASN A 53 -8.47 -14.48 -17.25
CA ASN A 53 -7.19 -15.07 -17.66
C ASN A 53 -6.14 -15.09 -16.54
N GLY A 54 -6.51 -14.68 -15.34
CA GLY A 54 -5.62 -14.48 -14.20
C GLY A 54 -5.03 -13.06 -14.17
N LEU A 55 -5.06 -12.47 -12.98
CA LEU A 55 -4.50 -11.14 -12.73
C LEU A 55 -2.98 -11.15 -12.94
N ALA A 56 -2.51 -10.34 -13.88
CA ALA A 56 -1.10 -9.98 -13.93
C ALA A 56 -0.82 -9.03 -12.73
N LEU A 57 -0.27 -9.58 -11.66
CA LEU A 57 0.07 -8.81 -10.47
C LEU A 57 1.33 -7.98 -10.72
N ASP A 58 1.34 -6.74 -10.22
CA ASP A 58 2.51 -5.87 -10.25
C ASP A 58 3.62 -6.34 -9.33
N GLY A 59 3.28 -7.18 -8.35
CA GLY A 59 4.24 -7.82 -7.46
C GLY A 59 3.61 -8.90 -6.61
N LYS A 60 4.46 -9.77 -6.06
CA LYS A 60 4.08 -10.79 -5.07
C LYS A 60 5.03 -10.69 -3.89
N ILE A 61 4.49 -10.60 -2.69
CA ILE A 61 5.25 -10.56 -1.45
C ILE A 61 4.92 -11.81 -0.66
N ARG A 62 5.92 -12.66 -0.45
CA ARG A 62 5.81 -13.79 0.47
C ARG A 62 6.13 -13.31 1.88
N ILE A 63 5.22 -13.53 2.79
CA ILE A 63 5.35 -13.17 4.20
C ILE A 63 5.39 -14.47 4.99
N ASP A 64 6.54 -14.82 5.58
CA ASP A 64 6.68 -16.01 6.42
C ASP A 64 6.45 -15.68 7.91
N SER A 65 6.35 -16.73 8.74
CA SER A 65 6.04 -16.59 10.17
C SER A 65 7.15 -15.92 10.98
N ALA A 66 8.41 -15.94 10.50
CA ALA A 66 9.55 -15.31 11.16
C ALA A 66 9.55 -13.78 10.97
N MET A 67 8.89 -13.27 9.92
CA MET A 67 8.76 -11.84 9.69
C MET A 67 7.84 -11.19 10.73
N PRO A 68 8.19 -10.00 11.27
CA PRO A 68 7.36 -9.30 12.26
C PRO A 68 6.19 -8.56 11.60
N VAL A 69 5.59 -9.17 10.59
CA VAL A 69 4.47 -8.61 9.82
C VAL A 69 3.20 -9.35 10.20
N ARG A 70 2.19 -8.64 10.66
CA ARG A 70 0.85 -9.17 10.97
C ARG A 70 -0.25 -8.32 10.33
N GLY A 71 0.12 -7.25 9.63
CA GLY A 71 -0.80 -6.39 8.91
C GLY A 71 -0.28 -6.00 7.55
N VAL A 72 -1.19 -5.93 6.58
CA VAL A 72 -0.97 -5.37 5.25
C VAL A 72 -2.12 -4.40 4.98
N ALA A 73 -1.81 -3.22 4.49
CA ALA A 73 -2.84 -2.27 4.08
C ALA A 73 -2.44 -1.57 2.79
N THR A 74 -3.47 -1.11 2.07
CA THR A 74 -3.30 -0.40 0.81
C THR A 74 -4.12 0.87 0.82
N SER A 75 -3.48 2.00 0.46
CA SER A 75 -4.11 3.31 0.31
C SER A 75 -3.73 3.95 -1.03
N GLY A 76 -4.53 4.91 -1.50
CA GLY A 76 -4.30 5.63 -2.75
C GLY A 76 -5.53 6.44 -3.13
N TRP A 77 -5.38 7.41 -4.07
CA TRP A 77 -6.48 8.29 -4.43
C TRP A 77 -7.61 7.60 -5.21
N ARG A 78 -7.32 6.48 -5.89
CA ARG A 78 -8.31 5.66 -6.60
C ARG A 78 -9.02 4.65 -5.70
N GLY A 79 -8.59 4.55 -4.44
CA GLY A 79 -9.16 3.64 -3.46
C GLY A 79 -10.51 4.11 -2.92
N ARG A 80 -11.05 3.32 -1.98
CA ARG A 80 -12.31 3.67 -1.28
C ARG A 80 -12.11 4.81 -0.27
N SER A 81 -10.92 4.95 0.28
CA SER A 81 -10.55 6.05 1.17
C SER A 81 -10.18 7.29 0.36
N GLN A 82 -10.59 8.44 0.84
CA GLN A 82 -10.21 9.72 0.26
C GLN A 82 -8.73 9.98 0.56
N SER A 83 -7.97 10.48 -0.43
CA SER A 83 -6.55 10.80 -0.31
C SER A 83 -6.26 12.25 -0.66
N LEU A 84 -5.28 12.83 0.01
CA LEU A 84 -4.73 14.17 -0.30
C LEU A 84 -3.63 14.08 -1.36
N GLY A 85 -3.04 12.90 -1.55
CA GLY A 85 -1.96 12.62 -2.49
C GLY A 85 -2.45 12.13 -3.84
N ILE A 86 -1.49 11.76 -4.69
CA ILE A 86 -1.71 11.30 -6.06
C ILE A 86 -1.24 9.85 -6.29
N ALA A 87 -0.86 9.13 -5.23
CA ALA A 87 -0.47 7.72 -5.36
C ALA A 87 -1.63 6.89 -5.89
N ASP A 88 -1.40 6.10 -6.94
CA ASP A 88 -2.38 5.11 -7.39
C ASP A 88 -2.54 4.02 -6.33
N CYS A 89 -1.42 3.59 -5.74
CA CYS A 89 -1.39 2.56 -4.72
C CYS A 89 -0.16 2.72 -3.82
N VAL A 90 -0.36 2.61 -2.51
CA VAL A 90 0.69 2.45 -1.50
C VAL A 90 0.35 1.24 -0.67
N THR A 91 1.18 0.19 -0.77
CA THR A 91 1.04 -1.03 0.03
C THR A 91 2.05 -1.01 1.16
N VAL A 92 1.59 -1.17 2.38
CA VAL A 92 2.42 -1.18 3.60
C VAL A 92 2.29 -2.50 4.33
N LEU A 93 3.42 -3.02 4.78
CA LEU A 93 3.55 -4.15 5.68
C LEU A 93 3.96 -3.64 7.06
N ALA A 94 3.26 -4.04 8.12
CA ALA A 94 3.56 -3.62 9.48
C ALA A 94 3.24 -4.72 10.51
N ARG A 95 3.61 -4.47 11.78
CA ARG A 95 3.38 -5.40 12.88
C ARG A 95 1.90 -5.65 13.17
N THR A 96 1.02 -4.71 12.81
CA THR A 96 -0.44 -4.81 12.99
C THR A 96 -1.15 -4.23 11.78
N ALA A 97 -2.40 -4.65 11.54
CA ALA A 97 -3.23 -4.09 10.48
C ALA A 97 -3.49 -2.58 10.69
N ALA A 98 -3.69 -2.14 11.93
CA ALA A 98 -3.90 -0.73 12.25
C ALA A 98 -2.67 0.15 11.94
N LEU A 99 -1.45 -0.35 12.24
CA LEU A 99 -0.22 0.35 11.87
C LEU A 99 -0.03 0.39 10.35
N ALA A 100 -0.35 -0.71 9.66
CA ALA A 100 -0.27 -0.77 8.21
C ALA A 100 -1.22 0.24 7.56
N ASP A 101 -2.47 0.31 8.00
CA ASP A 101 -3.50 1.23 7.50
C ASP A 101 -3.10 2.69 7.74
N ALA A 102 -2.76 3.06 8.97
CA ALA A 102 -2.33 4.41 9.29
C ALA A 102 -1.08 4.83 8.47
N ALA A 103 -0.08 3.94 8.37
CA ALA A 103 1.13 4.23 7.61
C ALA A 103 0.84 4.32 6.09
N ALA A 104 0.01 3.43 5.52
CA ALA A 104 -0.39 3.48 4.11
C ALA A 104 -1.08 4.80 3.78
N THR A 105 -1.99 5.27 4.63
CA THR A 105 -2.69 6.55 4.46
C THR A 105 -1.72 7.73 4.53
N ILE A 106 -0.83 7.76 5.52
CA ILE A 106 0.16 8.85 5.69
C ILE A 106 1.10 8.90 4.49
N VAL A 107 1.60 7.76 4.02
CA VAL A 107 2.52 7.68 2.89
C VAL A 107 1.80 8.04 1.58
N ALA A 108 0.59 7.53 1.35
CA ALA A 108 -0.20 7.85 0.15
C ALA A 108 -0.47 9.36 0.03
N ASN A 109 -0.78 10.03 1.14
CA ASN A 109 -0.97 11.47 1.19
C ASN A 109 0.34 12.25 0.91
N ALA A 110 1.50 11.67 1.25
CA ALA A 110 2.81 12.28 1.01
C ALA A 110 3.29 12.12 -0.44
N VAL A 111 2.80 11.14 -1.19
CA VAL A 111 3.03 11.04 -2.64
C VAL A 111 2.27 12.16 -3.32
N ASN A 112 2.87 13.34 -3.45
CA ASN A 112 2.16 14.53 -3.89
C ASN A 112 3.08 15.53 -4.60
N VAL A 113 2.50 16.34 -5.49
CA VAL A 113 3.13 17.51 -6.11
C VAL A 113 2.10 18.61 -6.30
N ALA A 114 2.57 19.85 -6.32
CA ALA A 114 1.75 20.97 -6.73
C ALA A 114 1.71 21.02 -8.26
N ASP A 115 0.54 20.76 -8.83
CA ASP A 115 0.28 20.90 -10.28
C ASP A 115 -1.18 21.29 -10.49
N VAL A 116 -1.42 22.28 -11.33
CA VAL A 116 -2.77 22.83 -11.60
C VAL A 116 -3.71 21.85 -12.28
N ARG A 117 -3.17 20.80 -12.90
CA ARG A 117 -3.96 19.78 -13.57
C ARG A 117 -4.59 18.78 -12.59
N ILE A 118 -4.05 18.67 -11.37
CA ILE A 118 -4.58 17.76 -10.35
C ILE A 118 -5.86 18.38 -9.78
N VAL A 119 -6.98 17.70 -9.96
CA VAL A 119 -8.28 18.17 -9.48
C VAL A 119 -8.49 17.73 -8.04
N ARG A 120 -8.77 18.69 -7.17
CA ARG A 120 -9.14 18.46 -5.77
C ARG A 120 -10.47 19.10 -5.44
N ARG A 121 -11.24 18.46 -4.58
CA ARG A 121 -12.51 18.99 -4.07
C ARG A 121 -12.59 18.80 -2.55
N PRO A 122 -13.34 19.64 -1.84
CA PRO A 122 -13.68 19.39 -0.43
C PRO A 122 -14.22 17.98 -0.25
N ALA A 123 -13.76 17.28 0.78
CA ALA A 123 -14.09 15.86 0.98
C ALA A 123 -15.60 15.61 1.06
N TRP A 124 -16.36 16.51 1.70
CA TRP A 124 -17.81 16.42 1.81
C TRP A 124 -18.55 16.54 0.45
N GLN A 125 -17.92 17.15 -0.57
CA GLN A 125 -18.48 17.18 -1.93
C GLN A 125 -18.25 15.88 -2.71
N VAL A 126 -17.31 15.05 -2.24
CA VAL A 126 -16.99 13.76 -2.85
C VAL A 126 -17.74 12.63 -2.18
N ARG A 127 -17.95 12.77 -0.86
CA ARG A 127 -18.67 11.80 -0.04
C ARG A 127 -19.36 12.54 1.11
N ASP A 128 -20.69 12.41 1.22
CA ASP A 128 -21.53 13.12 2.20
C ASP A 128 -21.18 12.80 3.65
N ASP A 129 -20.72 11.57 3.93
CA ASP A 129 -20.38 11.06 5.25
C ASP A 129 -18.88 11.18 5.59
N SER A 130 -18.15 12.08 4.89
CA SER A 130 -16.71 12.22 5.10
C SER A 130 -16.36 12.99 6.36
N ASP A 131 -15.57 12.35 7.25
CA ASP A 131 -15.01 12.98 8.45
C ASP A 131 -13.96 14.07 8.12
N LEU A 132 -13.49 14.15 6.86
CA LEU A 132 -12.50 15.14 6.43
C LEU A 132 -13.10 16.52 6.14
N GLY A 133 -14.41 16.65 6.09
CA GLY A 133 -15.09 17.93 5.95
C GLY A 133 -14.66 18.73 4.72
N ALA A 134 -14.15 19.95 4.93
CA ALA A 134 -13.71 20.86 3.87
C ALA A 134 -12.28 20.59 3.35
N ILE A 135 -11.57 19.62 3.88
CA ILE A 135 -10.21 19.28 3.44
C ILE A 135 -10.24 18.87 1.97
N PRO A 136 -9.40 19.50 1.08
CA PRO A 136 -9.36 19.15 -0.32
C PRO A 136 -8.77 17.75 -0.52
N VAL A 137 -9.53 16.84 -1.12
CA VAL A 137 -9.09 15.48 -1.49
C VAL A 137 -8.94 15.37 -3.00
N THR A 138 -8.05 14.50 -3.44
CA THR A 138 -7.77 14.25 -4.86
C THR A 138 -8.94 13.48 -5.49
N VAL A 139 -9.46 14.01 -6.59
CA VAL A 139 -10.58 13.40 -7.34
C VAL A 139 -10.21 13.04 -8.77
N ASP A 140 -9.18 13.69 -9.33
CA ASP A 140 -8.65 13.34 -10.65
C ASP A 140 -7.18 13.72 -10.77
N VAL A 141 -6.41 12.83 -11.40
CA VAL A 141 -4.98 13.00 -11.68
C VAL A 141 -4.75 12.63 -13.14
N PRO A 142 -4.70 13.62 -14.05
CA PRO A 142 -4.39 13.37 -15.45
C PRO A 142 -2.93 12.89 -15.60
N ALA A 143 -2.57 12.44 -16.81
CA ALA A 143 -1.20 12.05 -17.11
C ALA A 143 -0.23 13.22 -16.82
N LEU A 144 0.69 12.98 -15.89
CA LEU A 144 1.73 13.94 -15.49
C LEU A 144 3.05 13.62 -16.20
N PRO A 145 3.91 14.63 -16.43
CA PRO A 145 5.28 14.39 -16.87
C PRO A 145 6.01 13.43 -15.91
N PRO A 146 6.82 12.48 -16.45
CA PRO A 146 7.49 11.46 -15.64
C PRO A 146 8.33 12.03 -14.48
N ASN A 147 8.97 13.19 -14.67
CA ASN A 147 9.74 13.85 -13.63
C ASN A 147 8.89 14.37 -12.46
N LEU A 148 7.63 14.75 -12.69
CA LEU A 148 6.71 15.15 -11.63
C LEU A 148 6.24 13.91 -10.85
N VAL A 149 5.96 12.81 -11.55
CA VAL A 149 5.61 11.53 -10.93
C VAL A 149 6.76 11.05 -10.04
N SER A 150 8.00 11.03 -10.57
CA SER A 150 9.20 10.67 -9.78
C SER A 150 9.36 11.56 -8.55
N ARG A 151 9.13 12.87 -8.67
CA ARG A 151 9.24 13.80 -7.54
C ARG A 151 8.17 13.52 -6.47
N ALA A 152 6.93 13.23 -6.88
CA ALA A 152 5.87 12.85 -5.96
C ALA A 152 6.20 11.56 -5.22
N LEU A 153 6.64 10.53 -5.94
CA LEU A 153 7.05 9.26 -5.37
C LEU A 153 8.22 9.42 -4.40
N HIS A 154 9.20 10.26 -4.73
CA HIS A 154 10.34 10.53 -3.83
C HIS A 154 9.89 11.14 -2.50
N GLN A 155 8.94 12.08 -2.50
CA GLN A 155 8.38 12.65 -1.27
C GLN A 155 7.67 11.58 -0.42
N GLY A 156 6.87 10.71 -1.07
CA GLY A 156 6.23 9.58 -0.39
C GLY A 156 7.26 8.59 0.16
N LEU A 157 8.31 8.29 -0.61
CA LEU A 157 9.39 7.38 -0.20
C LEU A 157 10.14 7.91 1.02
N GLN A 158 10.50 9.19 1.04
CA GLN A 158 11.13 9.82 2.21
C GLN A 158 10.24 9.71 3.47
N LYS A 159 8.92 9.93 3.31
CA LYS A 159 7.98 9.74 4.41
C LYS A 159 7.94 8.29 4.89
N ALA A 160 7.90 7.32 3.96
CA ALA A 160 7.90 5.90 4.27
C ALA A 160 9.19 5.46 4.98
N GLN A 161 10.36 5.91 4.52
CA GLN A 161 11.66 5.65 5.15
C GLN A 161 11.73 6.20 6.58
N GLY A 162 11.20 7.41 6.83
CA GLY A 162 11.10 7.96 8.17
C GLY A 162 10.22 7.12 9.10
N LEU A 163 9.07 6.62 8.60
CA LEU A 163 8.21 5.71 9.37
C LEU A 163 8.86 4.34 9.59
N GLN A 164 9.61 3.83 8.61
CA GLN A 164 10.36 2.58 8.72
C GLN A 164 11.46 2.69 9.79
N SER A 165 12.25 3.75 9.77
CA SER A 165 13.29 4.02 10.76
C SER A 165 12.71 4.18 12.18
N GLY A 166 11.49 4.70 12.29
CA GLY A 166 10.73 4.79 13.54
C GLY A 166 10.06 3.47 13.97
N GLY A 167 10.19 2.38 13.19
CA GLY A 167 9.59 1.08 13.49
C GLY A 167 8.06 1.01 13.33
N LEU A 168 7.44 2.01 12.68
CA LEU A 168 6.00 2.10 12.48
C LEU A 168 5.53 1.29 11.25
N LEU A 169 6.40 1.10 10.29
CA LEU A 169 6.18 0.15 9.18
C LEU A 169 7.42 -0.73 9.00
N TRP A 170 7.24 -1.87 8.37
CA TRP A 170 8.32 -2.80 8.08
C TRP A 170 8.79 -2.69 6.63
N PHE A 171 7.86 -2.45 5.70
CA PHE A 171 8.12 -2.28 4.28
C PHE A 171 6.99 -1.49 3.63
N ALA A 172 7.30 -0.67 2.62
CA ALA A 172 6.32 0.04 1.81
C ALA A 172 6.69 -0.02 0.32
N LEU A 173 5.67 -0.27 -0.51
CA LEU A 173 5.73 -0.17 -1.97
C LEU A 173 4.77 0.93 -2.41
N LEU A 174 5.26 1.87 -3.22
CA LEU A 174 4.52 3.01 -3.71
C LEU A 174 4.43 2.96 -5.24
N ALA A 175 3.24 3.17 -5.77
CA ALA A 175 2.98 3.21 -7.20
C ALA A 175 2.27 4.52 -7.59
N CYS A 176 2.69 5.12 -8.69
CA CYS A 176 2.05 6.29 -9.28
C CYS A 176 2.30 6.29 -10.80
N GLN A 177 1.25 6.26 -11.59
CA GLN A 177 1.27 6.33 -13.05
C GLN A 177 2.34 5.45 -13.70
N GLY A 178 2.38 4.18 -13.30
CA GLY A 178 3.29 3.17 -13.85
C GLY A 178 4.73 3.20 -13.32
N GLN A 179 5.08 4.18 -12.48
CA GLN A 179 6.35 4.19 -11.75
C GLN A 179 6.18 3.56 -10.37
N LEU A 180 7.22 2.87 -9.92
CA LEU A 180 7.24 2.13 -8.65
C LEU A 180 8.50 2.48 -7.88
N VAL A 181 8.36 2.72 -6.59
CA VAL A 181 9.48 2.83 -5.63
C VAL A 181 9.14 2.07 -4.36
N ALA A 182 10.14 1.63 -3.62
CA ALA A 182 9.95 0.92 -2.36
C ALA A 182 10.97 1.36 -1.32
N THR A 183 10.63 1.22 -0.06
CA THR A 183 11.62 1.32 1.03
C THR A 183 12.62 0.18 0.93
N SER A 184 13.77 0.30 1.61
CA SER A 184 14.77 -0.77 1.68
C SER A 184 14.11 -2.08 2.10
N ALA A 185 14.25 -3.12 1.24
CA ALA A 185 13.68 -4.42 1.52
C ALA A 185 14.56 -5.13 2.56
N PRO A 186 14.02 -5.53 3.73
CA PRO A 186 14.76 -6.42 4.60
C PRO A 186 15.17 -7.70 3.85
N GLN A 187 16.33 -8.27 4.19
CA GLN A 187 16.88 -9.47 3.51
C GLN A 187 15.87 -10.64 3.41
N ALA A 188 14.93 -10.70 4.35
CA ALA A 188 13.82 -11.65 4.35
C ALA A 188 12.83 -11.50 3.16
N LEU A 189 12.86 -10.38 2.43
CA LEU A 189 12.06 -10.16 1.20
C LEU A 189 12.85 -10.44 -0.09
N ALA A 190 14.02 -11.05 -0.03
CA ALA A 190 14.84 -11.34 -1.21
C ALA A 190 14.10 -12.17 -2.28
N ASP A 191 13.12 -12.98 -1.86
CA ASP A 191 12.25 -13.77 -2.76
C ASP A 191 11.01 -13.02 -3.26
N ALA A 192 10.86 -11.73 -2.94
CA ALA A 192 9.76 -10.93 -3.47
C ALA A 192 9.97 -10.70 -4.98
N VAL A 193 9.00 -11.11 -5.78
CA VAL A 193 9.02 -10.88 -7.23
C VAL A 193 8.48 -9.48 -7.50
N TRP A 194 9.36 -8.57 -7.91
CA TRP A 194 9.01 -7.21 -8.32
C TRP A 194 8.90 -7.12 -9.84
N PRO A 195 8.06 -6.24 -10.39
CA PRO A 195 8.09 -5.94 -11.82
C PRO A 195 9.49 -5.40 -12.20
N ARG A 196 9.95 -5.73 -13.40
CA ARG A 196 11.31 -5.41 -13.89
C ARG A 196 11.67 -3.92 -13.91
N ASN A 197 10.72 -3.02 -13.67
CA ASN A 197 10.89 -1.57 -13.68
C ASN A 197 10.82 -0.92 -12.28
N ALA A 198 10.79 -1.69 -11.20
CA ALA A 198 10.84 -1.12 -9.86
C ALA A 198 12.28 -0.71 -9.53
N ALA A 199 12.52 0.59 -9.37
CA ALA A 199 13.76 1.08 -8.79
C ALA A 199 13.77 0.76 -7.28
N VAL A 200 14.39 -0.36 -6.93
CA VAL A 200 14.73 -0.66 -5.53
C VAL A 200 16.05 0.05 -5.28
N GLU A 201 16.05 1.08 -4.44
CA GLU A 201 17.32 1.65 -3.94
C GLU A 201 17.99 0.59 -3.07
N SER A 202 18.91 -0.18 -3.68
CA SER A 202 19.87 -0.98 -2.94
C SER A 202 20.98 -0.03 -2.49
N GLU A 203 21.00 0.34 -1.22
CA GLU A 203 22.22 0.86 -0.60
C GLU A 203 23.28 -0.25 -0.63
N VAL A 204 24.18 -0.15 -1.63
CA VAL A 204 25.49 -0.79 -1.59
C VAL A 204 26.42 0.22 -0.95
N GLY A 205 26.73 0.05 0.30
CA GLY A 205 27.74 0.74 1.05
C GLY A 205 28.63 -0.25 1.74
#